data_cf1de8da62685336525d7dea8705c4e6
#
_entry.id   cf1de8da62685336525d7dea8705c4e6
#
_cell.length_a   1.000
_cell.length_b   1.000
_cell.length_c   1.000
_cell.angle_alpha   90.00
_cell.angle_beta   90.00
_cell.angle_gamma   90.00
#
_symmetry.space_group_name_H-M   'P 1'
#
loop_
_entity.id
_entity.type
_entity.pdbx_description
1 polymer ?
#
loop_
_entity_poly.entity_id
_entity_poly.type
_entity_poly.pdbx_seq_one_letter_code
_entity_poly.pdbx_strand_id
1 'polypeptide(L)'
;DVTKPLTKTVVKAFKSAVEEMANPDTFHGYGPEQGYDFLQKAIIDNDFKPLGVNLNLNEVFISDGAKCDTGNIQEIFGIDNTIAVTDPVYPVYVDTNVMAGRTGPIMDNGMFEGIVYLPCTEENNFVPELPKEPVDIIYLCFPNNPTGETLTKDQLKVFVDYALENDAIILFDAAYECFIKEDDVPHSIYEIPGAKECAIEFRSFSKTAGFTGTRCAYTIVPRDIKITASNGEEVILNDLWNRRQTTKFNGVSYPVQKAAEAVFTEEGQKEIQENLDYYSENAKIIREGFLEIGLNTYGGINSPYVWVKTPEGVDSWKFFDILLEEANVVGTPGSGFGPSGEGYLRLTAFNTHENTIEAMDRISKLSF
;
A
#
# COMPACT_ATOMS: atom_id res chain seq x y z
N ASP A 1 -8.62 -10.70 1.03
CA ASP A 1 -9.08 -9.75 2.05
C ASP A 1 -8.66 -10.22 3.43
N VAL A 2 -8.53 -9.29 4.40
CA VAL A 2 -8.29 -9.66 5.79
C VAL A 2 -9.45 -10.51 6.32
N THR A 3 -9.15 -11.48 7.17
CA THR A 3 -10.14 -12.45 7.69
C THR A 3 -10.44 -12.27 9.18
N LYS A 4 -9.55 -11.60 9.92
CA LYS A 4 -9.80 -11.27 11.33
C LYS A 4 -10.84 -10.15 11.42
N PRO A 5 -11.82 -10.26 12.33
CA PRO A 5 -12.79 -9.19 12.57
C PRO A 5 -12.13 -7.97 13.20
N LEU A 6 -12.84 -6.84 13.20
CA LEU A 6 -12.44 -5.67 13.97
C LEU A 6 -12.24 -6.05 15.44
N THR A 7 -11.20 -5.48 16.06
CA THR A 7 -10.87 -5.76 17.46
C THR A 7 -11.94 -5.23 18.42
N LYS A 8 -11.94 -5.74 19.64
CA LYS A 8 -12.94 -5.35 20.65
C LYS A 8 -12.87 -3.87 21.01
N THR A 9 -11.65 -3.34 21.12
CA THR A 9 -11.40 -1.93 21.43
C THR A 9 -11.94 -1.03 20.32
N VAL A 10 -11.68 -1.37 19.07
CA VAL A 10 -12.19 -0.65 17.88
C VAL A 10 -13.73 -0.70 17.84
N VAL A 11 -14.34 -1.88 18.02
CA VAL A 11 -15.81 -2.03 18.03
C VAL A 11 -16.46 -1.23 19.17
N LYS A 12 -15.84 -1.19 20.35
CA LYS A 12 -16.33 -0.39 21.48
C LYS A 12 -16.33 1.09 21.17
N ALA A 13 -15.25 1.61 20.62
CA ALA A 13 -15.14 3.02 20.21
C ALA A 13 -16.17 3.38 19.13
N PHE A 14 -16.35 2.47 18.16
CA PHE A 14 -17.34 2.64 17.09
C PHE A 14 -18.77 2.76 17.65
N LYS A 15 -19.15 1.86 18.57
CA LYS A 15 -20.47 1.89 19.22
C LYS A 15 -20.68 3.17 20.02
N SER A 16 -19.69 3.58 20.82
CA SER A 16 -19.77 4.82 21.60
C SER A 16 -19.98 6.05 20.69
N ALA A 17 -19.23 6.13 19.60
CA ALA A 17 -19.36 7.23 18.65
C ALA A 17 -20.71 7.26 17.92
N VAL A 18 -21.31 6.08 17.66
CA VAL A 18 -22.68 6.01 17.10
C VAL A 18 -23.70 6.48 18.12
N GLU A 19 -23.55 6.14 19.41
CA GLU A 19 -24.41 6.62 20.49
C GLU A 19 -24.33 8.15 20.66
N GLU A 20 -23.13 8.74 20.53
CA GLU A 20 -22.92 10.20 20.51
C GLU A 20 -23.70 10.86 19.37
N MET A 21 -23.73 10.23 18.18
CA MET A 21 -24.48 10.74 17.04
C MET A 21 -26.01 10.76 17.24
N ALA A 22 -26.53 9.94 18.16
CA ALA A 22 -27.95 9.88 18.50
C ALA A 22 -28.38 10.93 19.54
N ASN A 23 -27.43 11.61 20.18
CA ASN A 23 -27.69 12.61 21.23
C ASN A 23 -27.55 14.02 20.65
N PRO A 24 -28.58 14.89 20.77
CA PRO A 24 -28.53 16.27 20.26
C PRO A 24 -27.35 17.10 20.77
N ASP A 25 -26.88 16.83 21.99
CA ASP A 25 -25.77 17.58 22.62
C ASP A 25 -24.37 17.18 22.11
N THR A 26 -24.28 15.97 21.52
CA THR A 26 -23.03 15.39 21.02
C THR A 26 -23.08 15.00 19.54
N PHE A 27 -24.13 15.38 18.85
CA PHE A 27 -24.28 15.13 17.43
C PHE A 27 -23.21 15.85 16.59
N HIS A 28 -22.63 15.12 15.62
CA HIS A 28 -21.68 15.65 14.65
C HIS A 28 -22.30 15.66 13.26
N GLY A 29 -22.43 16.84 12.64
CA GLY A 29 -22.80 17.01 11.23
C GLY A 29 -21.61 16.77 10.29
N TYR A 30 -21.52 17.55 9.22
CA TYR A 30 -20.35 17.56 8.35
C TYR A 30 -19.10 17.92 9.16
N GLY A 31 -18.12 17.00 9.18
CA GLY A 31 -16.82 17.24 9.77
C GLY A 31 -15.87 17.98 8.83
N PRO A 32 -14.63 18.24 9.26
CA PRO A 32 -13.59 18.75 8.38
C PRO A 32 -13.30 17.73 7.27
N GLU A 33 -13.19 18.18 6.03
CA GLU A 33 -12.91 17.34 4.88
C GLU A 33 -11.53 16.66 4.99
N GLN A 34 -10.60 17.26 5.70
CA GLN A 34 -9.25 16.73 5.96
C GLN A 34 -9.22 15.69 7.08
N GLY A 35 -10.29 15.55 7.84
CA GLY A 35 -10.38 14.68 9.01
C GLY A 35 -10.37 15.48 10.32
N TYR A 36 -10.74 14.82 11.42
CA TYR A 36 -10.75 15.41 12.73
C TYR A 36 -9.34 15.46 13.35
N ASP A 37 -9.04 16.53 14.05
CA ASP A 37 -7.75 16.77 14.73
C ASP A 37 -7.35 15.63 15.66
N PHE A 38 -8.32 14.98 16.34
CA PHE A 38 -8.03 13.90 17.28
C PHE A 38 -7.36 12.72 16.58
N LEU A 39 -7.81 12.36 15.35
CA LEU A 39 -7.24 11.26 14.60
C LEU A 39 -5.92 11.66 13.93
N GLN A 40 -5.87 12.86 13.32
CA GLN A 40 -4.62 13.39 12.74
C GLN A 40 -3.51 13.43 13.79
N LYS A 41 -3.82 13.89 15.01
CA LYS A 41 -2.86 13.92 16.11
C LYS A 41 -2.45 12.52 16.55
N ALA A 42 -3.39 11.58 16.68
CA ALA A 42 -3.08 10.21 17.04
C ALA A 42 -2.14 9.54 16.02
N ILE A 43 -2.36 9.77 14.72
CA ILE A 43 -1.49 9.31 13.63
C ILE A 43 -0.08 9.91 13.78
N ILE A 44 0.03 11.24 13.93
CA ILE A 44 1.34 11.89 14.06
C ILE A 44 2.10 11.37 15.26
N ASP A 45 1.43 11.28 16.41
CA ASP A 45 2.07 10.91 17.69
C ASP A 45 2.51 9.42 17.73
N ASN A 46 1.83 8.53 16.99
CA ASN A 46 2.09 7.10 17.05
C ASN A 46 2.82 6.53 15.81
N ASP A 47 2.50 7.00 14.59
CA ASP A 47 3.06 6.44 13.37
C ASP A 47 4.31 7.18 12.87
N PHE A 48 4.48 8.48 13.19
CA PHE A 48 5.56 9.30 12.64
C PHE A 48 6.56 9.81 13.69
N LYS A 49 6.06 10.30 14.81
CA LYS A 49 6.94 10.86 15.84
C LYS A 49 7.94 9.87 16.45
N PRO A 50 7.60 8.59 16.67
CA PRO A 50 8.57 7.59 17.10
C PRO A 50 9.69 7.34 16.08
N LEU A 51 9.43 7.59 14.79
CA LEU A 51 10.40 7.50 13.69
C LEU A 51 11.28 8.76 13.56
N GLY A 52 11.06 9.77 14.42
CA GLY A 52 11.74 11.07 14.32
C GLY A 52 11.19 11.99 13.23
N VAL A 53 10.04 11.65 12.64
CA VAL A 53 9.39 12.41 11.58
C VAL A 53 8.44 13.43 12.20
N ASN A 54 8.66 14.72 11.90
CA ASN A 54 7.82 15.82 12.38
C ASN A 54 6.82 16.23 11.29
N LEU A 55 5.54 16.15 11.60
CA LEU A 55 4.44 16.56 10.74
C LEU A 55 3.53 17.55 11.45
N ASN A 56 2.89 18.43 10.67
CA ASN A 56 1.81 19.31 11.13
C ASN A 56 0.45 18.66 10.81
N LEU A 57 -0.61 19.04 11.53
CA LEU A 57 -1.96 18.52 11.31
C LEU A 57 -2.43 18.72 9.86
N ASN A 58 -2.12 19.84 9.24
CA ASN A 58 -2.50 20.18 7.87
C ASN A 58 -1.69 19.44 6.78
N GLU A 59 -0.79 18.54 7.17
CA GLU A 59 -0.08 17.62 6.25
C GLU A 59 -0.72 16.23 6.24
N VAL A 60 -1.67 15.95 7.15
CA VAL A 60 -2.35 14.65 7.31
C VAL A 60 -3.80 14.77 6.82
N PHE A 61 -4.17 13.99 5.82
CA PHE A 61 -5.50 13.98 5.22
C PHE A 61 -6.16 12.62 5.42
N ILE A 62 -7.23 12.57 6.21
CA ILE A 62 -8.00 11.34 6.46
C ILE A 62 -8.89 11.07 5.26
N SER A 63 -8.92 9.82 4.79
CA SER A 63 -9.70 9.39 3.63
C SER A 63 -10.40 8.05 3.85
N ASP A 64 -11.20 7.65 2.88
CA ASP A 64 -11.97 6.41 2.89
C ASP A 64 -11.22 5.21 2.29
N GLY A 65 -9.94 5.35 1.98
CA GLY A 65 -9.10 4.27 1.50
C GLY A 65 -7.89 4.73 0.69
N ALA A 66 -6.72 4.11 0.89
CA ALA A 66 -5.51 4.41 0.13
C ALA A 66 -5.71 4.23 -1.40
N LYS A 67 -6.50 3.22 -1.83
CA LYS A 67 -6.87 3.06 -3.24
C LYS A 67 -7.57 4.29 -3.80
N CYS A 68 -8.50 4.88 -3.05
CA CYS A 68 -9.20 6.10 -3.46
C CYS A 68 -8.21 7.26 -3.58
N ASP A 69 -7.30 7.40 -2.63
CA ASP A 69 -6.30 8.47 -2.65
C ASP A 69 -5.32 8.32 -3.81
N THR A 70 -4.79 7.11 -4.06
CA THR A 70 -3.87 6.87 -5.18
C THR A 70 -4.52 7.10 -6.54
N GLY A 71 -5.83 6.89 -6.66
CA GLY A 71 -6.61 7.24 -7.86
C GLY A 71 -6.91 8.73 -7.93
N ASN A 72 -7.32 9.33 -6.83
CA ASN A 72 -7.76 10.73 -6.75
C ASN A 72 -6.59 11.72 -6.89
N ILE A 73 -5.39 11.36 -6.46
CA ILE A 73 -4.20 12.22 -6.55
C ILE A 73 -3.88 12.62 -8.00
N GLN A 74 -4.34 11.81 -8.96
CA GLN A 74 -4.19 12.08 -10.39
C GLN A 74 -4.78 13.44 -10.82
N GLU A 75 -5.78 13.93 -10.10
CA GLU A 75 -6.50 15.15 -10.47
C GLU A 75 -5.70 16.43 -10.22
N ILE A 76 -4.60 16.37 -9.46
CA ILE A 76 -3.74 17.52 -9.20
C ILE A 76 -2.50 17.57 -10.10
N PHE A 77 -2.32 16.57 -10.96
CA PHE A 77 -1.20 16.48 -11.90
C PHE A 77 -1.67 16.68 -13.34
N GLY A 78 -0.81 17.23 -14.18
CA GLY A 78 -1.05 17.39 -15.62
C GLY A 78 -1.16 16.05 -16.35
N ILE A 79 -1.90 16.03 -17.46
CA ILE A 79 -2.03 14.81 -18.29
C ILE A 79 -0.76 14.47 -19.05
N ASP A 80 0.12 15.45 -19.23
CA ASP A 80 1.40 15.30 -19.95
C ASP A 80 2.53 14.81 -19.02
N ASN A 81 2.27 14.66 -17.71
CA ASN A 81 3.26 14.12 -16.78
C ASN A 81 3.60 12.66 -17.10
N THR A 82 4.88 12.37 -17.14
CA THR A 82 5.44 11.03 -17.34
C THR A 82 5.41 10.23 -16.05
N ILE A 83 5.03 8.95 -16.15
CA ILE A 83 4.79 8.08 -14.99
C ILE A 83 5.74 6.90 -15.02
N ALA A 84 6.39 6.59 -13.91
CA ALA A 84 7.08 5.33 -13.70
C ALA A 84 6.36 4.46 -12.65
N VAL A 85 6.28 3.15 -12.93
CA VAL A 85 5.75 2.14 -12.02
C VAL A 85 6.70 0.94 -11.97
N THR A 86 6.69 0.17 -10.89
CA THR A 86 7.39 -1.12 -10.84
C THR A 86 6.71 -2.14 -11.74
N ASP A 87 7.40 -3.19 -12.16
CA ASP A 87 6.83 -4.35 -12.86
C ASP A 87 7.44 -5.63 -12.25
N PRO A 88 6.65 -6.49 -11.57
CA PRO A 88 5.18 -6.42 -11.41
C PRO A 88 4.71 -5.26 -10.53
N VAL A 89 3.43 -4.88 -10.71
CA VAL A 89 2.84 -3.70 -10.06
C VAL A 89 1.42 -3.97 -9.57
N TYR A 90 1.00 -3.26 -8.54
CA TYR A 90 -0.42 -3.20 -8.18
C TYR A 90 -1.20 -2.51 -9.31
N PRO A 91 -2.12 -3.21 -10.00
CA PRO A 91 -2.71 -2.73 -11.26
C PRO A 91 -3.35 -1.34 -11.19
N VAL A 92 -3.83 -0.93 -10.01
CA VAL A 92 -4.52 0.35 -9.81
C VAL A 92 -3.65 1.54 -10.22
N TYR A 93 -2.33 1.48 -10.06
CA TYR A 93 -1.45 2.61 -10.46
C TYR A 93 -1.40 2.77 -11.98
N VAL A 94 -1.40 1.67 -12.72
CA VAL A 94 -1.50 1.68 -14.18
C VAL A 94 -2.89 2.13 -14.60
N ASP A 95 -3.93 1.45 -14.08
CA ASP A 95 -5.33 1.69 -14.47
C ASP A 95 -5.76 3.15 -14.25
N THR A 96 -5.38 3.76 -13.13
CA THR A 96 -5.74 5.15 -12.84
C THR A 96 -5.06 6.13 -13.78
N ASN A 97 -3.84 5.84 -14.25
CA ASN A 97 -3.15 6.66 -15.25
C ASN A 97 -3.74 6.48 -16.66
N VAL A 98 -4.16 5.25 -17.01
CA VAL A 98 -4.94 4.98 -18.23
C VAL A 98 -6.25 5.76 -18.21
N MET A 99 -7.00 5.69 -17.11
CA MET A 99 -8.26 6.42 -16.95
C MET A 99 -8.09 7.95 -16.97
N ALA A 100 -6.94 8.44 -16.50
CA ALA A 100 -6.59 9.87 -16.56
C ALA A 100 -6.15 10.33 -17.97
N GLY A 101 -5.94 9.40 -18.90
CA GLY A 101 -5.53 9.72 -20.27
C GLY A 101 -4.04 10.00 -20.45
N ARG A 102 -3.18 9.51 -19.52
CA ARG A 102 -1.71 9.67 -19.58
C ARG A 102 -1.01 8.62 -20.41
N THR A 103 -1.74 7.67 -20.99
CA THR A 103 -1.16 6.55 -21.70
C THR A 103 -1.57 6.51 -23.16
N GLY A 104 -0.72 5.91 -24.00
CA GLY A 104 -1.09 5.44 -25.33
C GLY A 104 -1.79 4.08 -25.28
N PRO A 105 -1.87 3.38 -26.42
CA PRO A 105 -2.50 2.08 -26.52
C PRO A 105 -1.75 1.00 -25.71
N ILE A 106 -2.45 -0.10 -25.45
CA ILE A 106 -1.82 -1.31 -24.94
C ILE A 106 -0.93 -1.94 -26.04
N MET A 107 0.29 -2.31 -25.68
CA MET A 107 1.25 -2.96 -26.56
C MET A 107 1.11 -4.48 -26.53
N ASP A 108 1.75 -5.19 -27.49
CA ASP A 108 1.69 -6.66 -27.60
C ASP A 108 2.20 -7.40 -26.35
N ASN A 109 3.07 -6.76 -25.57
CA ASN A 109 3.59 -7.30 -24.31
C ASN A 109 2.68 -7.06 -23.09
N GLY A 110 1.50 -6.47 -23.28
CA GLY A 110 0.55 -6.17 -22.21
C GLY A 110 0.82 -4.88 -21.43
N MET A 111 1.87 -4.15 -21.77
CA MET A 111 2.19 -2.84 -21.18
C MET A 111 1.48 -1.71 -21.93
N PHE A 112 1.24 -0.59 -21.27
CA PHE A 112 0.73 0.62 -21.92
C PHE A 112 1.86 1.52 -22.38
N GLU A 113 1.75 2.02 -23.61
CA GLU A 113 2.67 3.06 -24.13
C GLU A 113 2.57 4.32 -23.26
N GLY A 114 3.71 4.99 -23.01
CA GLY A 114 3.77 6.22 -22.21
C GLY A 114 3.96 5.99 -20.71
N ILE A 115 3.93 4.75 -20.21
CA ILE A 115 4.37 4.41 -18.86
C ILE A 115 5.77 3.83 -18.89
N VAL A 116 6.62 4.28 -17.98
CA VAL A 116 7.95 3.70 -17.74
C VAL A 116 7.82 2.57 -16.72
N TYR A 117 8.14 1.35 -17.12
CA TYR A 117 8.11 0.19 -16.24
C TYR A 117 9.51 -0.10 -15.71
N LEU A 118 9.60 -0.26 -14.38
CA LEU A 118 10.84 -0.53 -13.65
C LEU A 118 10.82 -2.01 -13.22
N PRO A 119 11.55 -2.91 -13.92
CA PRO A 119 11.51 -4.33 -13.58
C PRO A 119 11.97 -4.62 -12.16
N CYS A 120 11.18 -5.43 -11.44
CA CYS A 120 11.48 -6.01 -10.13
C CYS A 120 11.46 -7.52 -10.26
N THR A 121 12.61 -8.09 -10.55
CA THR A 121 12.80 -9.50 -10.88
C THR A 121 13.77 -10.18 -9.93
N GLU A 122 13.87 -11.50 -10.03
CA GLU A 122 14.84 -12.27 -9.24
C GLU A 122 16.30 -11.83 -9.50
N GLU A 123 16.63 -11.45 -10.75
CA GLU A 123 17.97 -11.04 -11.13
C GLU A 123 18.45 -9.76 -10.44
N ASN A 124 17.52 -8.86 -10.09
CA ASN A 124 17.82 -7.63 -9.34
C ASN A 124 17.34 -7.69 -7.89
N ASN A 125 17.05 -8.90 -7.36
CA ASN A 125 16.51 -9.10 -6.01
C ASN A 125 15.25 -8.28 -5.74
N PHE A 126 14.40 -8.10 -6.75
CA PHE A 126 13.15 -7.31 -6.71
C PHE A 126 13.35 -5.83 -6.32
N VAL A 127 14.56 -5.31 -6.45
CA VAL A 127 14.89 -3.89 -6.26
C VAL A 127 14.88 -3.21 -7.63
N PRO A 128 13.95 -2.27 -7.89
CA PRO A 128 13.88 -1.62 -9.19
C PRO A 128 15.09 -0.73 -9.44
N GLU A 129 15.53 -0.67 -10.70
CA GLU A 129 16.49 0.33 -11.15
C GLU A 129 15.80 1.68 -11.34
N LEU A 130 16.59 2.76 -11.28
CA LEU A 130 16.09 4.10 -11.60
C LEU A 130 15.61 4.18 -13.05
N PRO A 131 14.64 5.05 -13.36
CA PRO A 131 14.26 5.35 -14.75
C PRO A 131 15.48 5.80 -15.56
N LYS A 132 15.60 5.31 -16.80
CA LYS A 132 16.70 5.69 -17.70
C LYS A 132 16.54 7.10 -18.28
N GLU A 133 15.31 7.54 -18.42
CA GLU A 133 14.92 8.88 -18.84
C GLU A 133 14.19 9.57 -17.67
N PRO A 134 14.27 10.90 -17.55
CA PRO A 134 13.55 11.62 -16.51
C PRO A 134 12.05 11.36 -16.56
N VAL A 135 11.44 11.19 -15.39
CA VAL A 135 9.99 11.02 -15.20
C VAL A 135 9.49 12.01 -14.16
N ASP A 136 8.22 12.39 -14.26
CA ASP A 136 7.63 13.37 -13.33
C ASP A 136 7.06 12.71 -12.06
N ILE A 137 6.56 11.49 -12.17
CA ILE A 137 5.89 10.78 -11.07
C ILE A 137 6.40 9.33 -11.01
N ILE A 138 6.78 8.88 -9.81
CA ILE A 138 7.21 7.50 -9.55
C ILE A 138 6.28 6.88 -8.51
N TYR A 139 5.60 5.79 -8.87
CA TYR A 139 4.87 4.98 -7.90
C TYR A 139 5.77 3.92 -7.28
N LEU A 140 5.87 3.91 -5.97
CA LEU A 140 6.56 2.89 -5.19
C LEU A 140 5.60 2.33 -4.15
N CYS A 141 5.45 1.01 -4.11
CA CYS A 141 4.69 0.32 -3.08
C CYS A 141 5.61 -0.63 -2.32
N PHE A 142 5.94 -0.30 -1.07
CA PHE A 142 6.80 -1.12 -0.23
C PHE A 142 6.34 -1.07 1.24
N PRO A 143 6.16 -2.25 1.87
CA PRO A 143 6.27 -3.61 1.34
C PRO A 143 5.41 -3.82 0.09
N ASN A 144 5.96 -4.53 -0.90
CA ASN A 144 5.40 -4.57 -2.25
C ASN A 144 4.16 -5.47 -2.35
N ASN A 145 3.17 -5.02 -3.06
CA ASN A 145 2.10 -5.84 -3.63
C ASN A 145 2.32 -5.87 -5.16
N PRO A 146 2.74 -7.02 -5.76
CA PRO A 146 2.47 -8.39 -5.32
C PRO A 146 3.63 -9.15 -4.67
N THR A 147 4.88 -8.74 -4.81
CA THR A 147 6.05 -9.58 -4.51
C THR A 147 6.28 -9.82 -3.01
N GLY A 148 5.75 -8.95 -2.17
CA GLY A 148 6.01 -8.98 -0.73
C GLY A 148 7.40 -8.51 -0.31
N GLU A 149 8.23 -8.08 -1.25
CA GLU A 149 9.57 -7.59 -1.00
C GLU A 149 9.60 -6.15 -0.51
N THR A 150 10.72 -5.73 0.04
CA THR A 150 10.93 -4.40 0.64
C THR A 150 12.16 -3.72 0.07
N LEU A 151 12.30 -2.43 0.35
CA LEU A 151 13.53 -1.67 0.13
C LEU A 151 14.16 -1.31 1.47
N THR A 152 15.48 -1.40 1.55
CA THR A 152 16.23 -0.83 2.66
C THR A 152 16.23 0.70 2.60
N LYS A 153 16.63 1.36 3.70
CA LYS A 153 16.76 2.83 3.73
C LYS A 153 17.73 3.35 2.65
N ASP A 154 18.83 2.64 2.42
CA ASP A 154 19.80 3.03 1.39
C ASP A 154 19.23 2.88 -0.03
N GLN A 155 18.48 1.80 -0.29
CA GLN A 155 17.84 1.58 -1.58
C GLN A 155 16.74 2.63 -1.86
N LEU A 156 15.92 2.94 -0.86
CA LEU A 156 14.89 3.96 -0.99
C LEU A 156 15.48 5.36 -1.16
N LYS A 157 16.62 5.63 -0.51
CA LYS A 157 17.35 6.89 -0.65
C LYS A 157 17.74 7.18 -2.11
N VAL A 158 18.09 6.17 -2.89
CA VAL A 158 18.43 6.33 -4.31
C VAL A 158 17.26 6.95 -5.09
N PHE A 159 16.04 6.55 -4.79
CA PHE A 159 14.83 7.12 -5.42
C PHE A 159 14.52 8.54 -4.92
N VAL A 160 14.74 8.81 -3.64
CA VAL A 160 14.56 10.17 -3.10
C VAL A 160 15.56 11.14 -3.71
N ASP A 161 16.83 10.74 -3.79
CA ASP A 161 17.88 11.57 -4.44
C ASP A 161 17.55 11.83 -5.92
N TYR A 162 17.13 10.78 -6.66
CA TYR A 162 16.69 10.92 -8.04
C TYR A 162 15.51 11.90 -8.19
N ALA A 163 14.51 11.78 -7.31
CA ALA A 163 13.33 12.64 -7.36
C ALA A 163 13.70 14.13 -7.13
N LEU A 164 14.59 14.40 -6.17
CA LEU A 164 15.09 15.75 -5.89
C LEU A 164 15.93 16.31 -7.04
N GLU A 165 16.73 15.48 -7.70
CA GLU A 165 17.58 15.89 -8.82
C GLU A 165 16.79 16.16 -10.12
N ASN A 166 15.61 15.55 -10.28
CA ASN A 166 14.80 15.60 -11.49
C ASN A 166 13.46 16.31 -11.32
N ASP A 167 13.22 16.98 -10.19
CA ASP A 167 11.94 17.61 -9.84
C ASP A 167 10.75 16.63 -9.94
N ALA A 168 10.98 15.35 -9.66
CA ALA A 168 9.97 14.30 -9.70
C ALA A 168 9.25 14.15 -8.34
N ILE A 169 8.03 13.60 -8.37
CA ILE A 169 7.25 13.29 -7.18
C ILE A 169 7.16 11.78 -6.99
N ILE A 170 7.49 11.30 -5.79
CA ILE A 170 7.27 9.91 -5.40
C ILE A 170 5.89 9.78 -4.77
N LEU A 171 5.08 8.87 -5.28
CA LEU A 171 3.84 8.40 -4.68
C LEU A 171 4.13 7.08 -3.98
N PHE A 172 4.34 7.15 -2.66
CA PHE A 172 4.80 6.03 -1.84
C PHE A 172 3.61 5.37 -1.13
N ASP A 173 3.25 4.16 -1.56
CA ASP A 173 2.18 3.37 -0.92
C ASP A 173 2.76 2.46 0.16
N ALA A 174 2.53 2.82 1.42
CA ALA A 174 2.96 2.11 2.61
C ALA A 174 1.81 1.34 3.30
N ALA A 175 0.82 0.87 2.53
CA ALA A 175 -0.36 0.20 3.09
C ALA A 175 -0.05 -1.10 3.86
N TYR A 176 1.15 -1.64 3.73
CA TYR A 176 1.60 -2.87 4.39
C TYR A 176 2.73 -2.64 5.41
N GLU A 177 3.06 -1.39 5.74
CA GLU A 177 4.16 -1.05 6.64
C GLU A 177 4.05 -1.72 8.04
N CYS A 178 2.81 -1.95 8.51
CA CYS A 178 2.56 -2.60 9.79
C CYS A 178 3.11 -4.04 9.89
N PHE A 179 3.49 -4.66 8.77
CA PHE A 179 4.10 -5.98 8.72
C PHE A 179 5.63 -5.96 8.76
N ILE A 180 6.26 -4.79 8.67
CA ILE A 180 7.72 -4.65 8.71
C ILE A 180 8.26 -5.09 10.07
N LYS A 181 9.31 -5.92 10.04
CA LYS A 181 9.98 -6.47 11.22
C LYS A 181 11.49 -6.22 11.24
N GLU A 182 12.08 -5.90 10.09
CA GLU A 182 13.52 -5.70 9.94
C GLU A 182 13.88 -4.23 10.11
N ASP A 183 14.91 -3.95 10.92
CA ASP A 183 15.29 -2.60 11.36
C ASP A 183 15.83 -1.70 10.23
N ASP A 184 16.36 -2.28 9.15
CA ASP A 184 16.89 -1.55 8.00
C ASP A 184 15.82 -1.20 6.94
N VAL A 185 14.61 -1.74 7.09
CA VAL A 185 13.46 -1.42 6.26
C VAL A 185 12.70 -0.24 6.86
N PRO A 186 12.54 0.88 6.13
CA PRO A 186 11.86 2.04 6.67
C PRO A 186 10.34 1.81 6.80
N HIS A 187 9.77 2.23 7.91
CA HIS A 187 8.32 2.27 8.11
C HIS A 187 7.66 3.47 7.39
N SER A 188 8.43 4.49 7.09
CA SER A 188 7.98 5.68 6.36
C SER A 188 9.06 6.16 5.40
N ILE A 189 8.66 6.64 4.22
CA ILE A 189 9.60 7.28 3.31
C ILE A 189 10.26 8.52 3.94
N TYR A 190 9.59 9.15 4.91
CA TYR A 190 10.12 10.34 5.58
C TYR A 190 11.23 10.06 6.58
N GLU A 191 11.60 8.79 6.82
CA GLU A 191 12.86 8.44 7.48
C GLU A 191 14.07 8.73 6.57
N ILE A 192 13.83 8.93 5.27
CA ILE A 192 14.87 9.23 4.29
C ILE A 192 15.02 10.76 4.19
N PRO A 193 16.23 11.31 4.43
CA PRO A 193 16.46 12.75 4.30
C PRO A 193 16.08 13.27 2.90
N GLY A 194 15.35 14.39 2.86
CA GLY A 194 14.87 15.01 1.61
C GLY A 194 13.50 14.52 1.15
N ALA A 195 13.00 13.39 1.63
CA ALA A 195 11.74 12.83 1.17
C ALA A 195 10.52 13.76 1.38
N LYS A 196 10.53 14.61 2.41
CA LYS A 196 9.47 15.60 2.62
C LYS A 196 9.37 16.66 1.51
N GLU A 197 10.40 16.81 0.70
CA GLU A 197 10.43 17.77 -0.40
C GLU A 197 9.94 17.16 -1.73
N CYS A 198 9.82 15.81 -1.82
CA CYS A 198 9.49 15.14 -3.08
C CYS A 198 8.54 13.94 -2.96
N ALA A 199 8.03 13.58 -1.77
CA ALA A 199 7.23 12.38 -1.62
C ALA A 199 5.89 12.62 -0.92
N ILE A 200 4.83 11.98 -1.45
CA ILE A 200 3.52 11.79 -0.83
C ILE A 200 3.43 10.36 -0.34
N GLU A 201 2.98 10.15 0.91
CA GLU A 201 2.84 8.81 1.49
C GLU A 201 1.37 8.46 1.72
N PHE A 202 0.98 7.26 1.28
CA PHE A 202 -0.36 6.70 1.49
C PHE A 202 -0.32 5.60 2.54
N ARG A 203 -1.23 5.65 3.50
CA ARG A 203 -1.39 4.68 4.58
C ARG A 203 -2.83 4.19 4.67
N SER A 204 -3.04 3.00 5.23
CA SER A 204 -4.37 2.41 5.30
C SER A 204 -4.60 1.62 6.58
N PHE A 205 -5.72 1.86 7.26
CA PHE A 205 -6.20 1.01 8.34
C PHE A 205 -6.77 -0.34 7.86
N SER A 206 -6.93 -0.50 6.53
CA SER A 206 -7.51 -1.74 5.96
C SER A 206 -6.72 -2.99 6.33
N LYS A 207 -5.37 -2.91 6.28
CA LYS A 207 -4.51 -4.07 6.56
C LYS A 207 -4.01 -4.09 7.99
N THR A 208 -3.77 -2.91 8.56
CA THR A 208 -3.35 -2.75 9.94
C THR A 208 -4.44 -3.20 10.92
N ALA A 209 -5.68 -2.75 10.73
CA ALA A 209 -6.75 -2.88 11.73
C ALA A 209 -8.05 -3.50 11.19
N GLY A 210 -8.04 -4.07 9.98
CA GLY A 210 -9.21 -4.74 9.41
C GLY A 210 -10.30 -3.80 8.88
N PHE A 211 -9.99 -2.53 8.59
CA PHE A 211 -10.95 -1.52 8.13
C PHE A 211 -11.34 -1.68 6.64
N THR A 212 -11.27 -2.87 6.08
CA THR A 212 -11.61 -3.14 4.68
C THR A 212 -13.07 -2.83 4.34
N GLY A 213 -13.99 -3.04 5.28
CA GLY A 213 -15.42 -2.76 5.13
C GLY A 213 -15.86 -1.42 5.74
N THR A 214 -15.15 -0.88 6.73
CA THR A 214 -15.49 0.39 7.41
C THR A 214 -14.90 1.60 6.72
N ARG A 215 -13.83 1.42 5.94
CA ARG A 215 -13.17 2.43 5.10
C ARG A 215 -12.52 3.57 5.89
N CYS A 216 -11.21 3.43 6.17
CA CYS A 216 -10.39 4.52 6.70
C CYS A 216 -8.95 4.36 6.22
N ALA A 217 -8.35 5.47 5.82
CA ALA A 217 -6.98 5.60 5.40
C ALA A 217 -6.50 7.03 5.65
N TYR A 218 -5.26 7.32 5.35
CA TYR A 218 -4.76 8.68 5.35
C TYR A 218 -3.60 8.87 4.37
N THR A 219 -3.48 10.09 3.90
CA THR A 219 -2.42 10.53 2.99
C THR A 219 -1.63 11.64 3.66
N ILE A 220 -0.31 11.54 3.63
CA ILE A 220 0.59 12.58 4.07
C ILE A 220 1.06 13.36 2.85
N VAL A 221 0.77 14.66 2.85
CA VAL A 221 1.24 15.59 1.80
C VAL A 221 2.01 16.72 2.48
N PRO A 222 3.33 16.63 2.54
CA PRO A 222 4.16 17.65 3.17
C PRO A 222 3.99 19.03 2.52
N ARG A 223 4.09 20.07 3.33
CA ARG A 223 4.08 21.45 2.82
C ARG A 223 5.43 21.86 2.19
N ASP A 224 6.44 21.05 2.38
CA ASP A 224 7.77 21.27 1.81
C ASP A 224 7.80 20.96 0.31
N ILE A 225 6.81 20.22 -0.24
CA ILE A 225 6.74 19.89 -1.66
C ILE A 225 6.29 21.12 -2.45
N LYS A 226 7.21 21.63 -3.26
CA LYS A 226 6.98 22.71 -4.20
C LYS A 226 7.10 22.21 -5.62
N ILE A 227 6.17 22.56 -6.46
CA ILE A 227 6.14 22.19 -7.88
C ILE A 227 5.94 23.41 -8.76
N THR A 228 6.33 23.31 -10.02
CA THR A 228 6.06 24.33 -11.04
C THR A 228 4.76 23.99 -11.75
N ALA A 229 3.77 24.86 -11.62
CA ALA A 229 2.50 24.71 -12.36
C ALA A 229 2.68 25.00 -13.84
N SER A 230 1.72 24.60 -14.68
CA SER A 230 1.76 24.77 -16.14
C SER A 230 1.87 26.22 -16.60
N ASN A 231 1.51 27.19 -15.77
CA ASN A 231 1.65 28.64 -16.02
C ASN A 231 3.05 29.18 -15.61
N GLY A 232 3.94 28.32 -15.09
CA GLY A 232 5.29 28.69 -14.63
C GLY A 232 5.37 29.22 -13.20
N GLU A 233 4.27 29.22 -12.44
CA GLU A 233 4.28 29.63 -11.03
C GLU A 233 4.69 28.48 -10.13
N GLU A 234 5.48 28.76 -9.08
CA GLU A 234 5.73 27.82 -7.99
C GLU A 234 4.49 27.70 -7.11
N VAL A 235 4.06 26.48 -6.85
CA VAL A 235 2.92 26.19 -5.97
C VAL A 235 3.28 25.12 -4.95
N ILE A 236 2.63 25.16 -3.80
CA ILE A 236 2.75 24.13 -2.75
C ILE A 236 1.76 23.01 -3.07
N LEU A 237 2.26 21.79 -3.26
CA LEU A 237 1.44 20.64 -3.66
C LEU A 237 0.34 20.32 -2.64
N ASN A 238 0.63 20.50 -1.36
CA ASN A 238 -0.36 20.38 -0.26
C ASN A 238 -1.59 21.26 -0.49
N ASP A 239 -1.42 22.48 -0.95
CA ASP A 239 -2.55 23.41 -1.17
C ASP A 239 -3.45 22.92 -2.33
N LEU A 240 -2.88 22.30 -3.35
CA LEU A 240 -3.65 21.69 -4.44
C LEU A 240 -4.44 20.48 -3.96
N TRP A 241 -3.81 19.58 -3.18
CA TRP A 241 -4.49 18.42 -2.61
C TRP A 241 -5.59 18.85 -1.63
N ASN A 242 -5.31 19.80 -0.76
CA ASN A 242 -6.30 20.37 0.14
C ASN A 242 -7.50 20.96 -0.64
N ARG A 243 -7.25 21.70 -1.72
CA ARG A 243 -8.31 22.25 -2.58
C ARG A 243 -9.14 21.14 -3.24
N ARG A 244 -8.49 20.08 -3.71
CA ARG A 244 -9.19 18.91 -4.26
C ARG A 244 -10.09 18.27 -3.21
N GLN A 245 -9.57 18.00 -2.01
CA GLN A 245 -10.33 17.37 -0.92
C GLN A 245 -11.53 18.22 -0.50
N THR A 246 -11.35 19.50 -0.26
CA THR A 246 -12.46 20.40 0.10
C THR A 246 -13.51 20.59 -1.02
N THR A 247 -13.18 20.25 -2.26
CA THR A 247 -14.11 20.38 -3.40
C THR A 247 -14.88 19.09 -3.70
N LYS A 248 -14.27 17.92 -3.52
CA LYS A 248 -14.80 16.63 -4.01
C LYS A 248 -14.99 15.57 -2.92
N PHE A 249 -14.72 15.91 -1.67
CA PHE A 249 -14.80 14.96 -0.57
C PHE A 249 -15.36 15.65 0.70
N ASN A 250 -16.28 15.00 1.39
CA ASN A 250 -16.91 15.54 2.62
C ASN A 250 -16.33 14.92 3.91
N GLY A 251 -15.17 14.26 3.83
CA GLY A 251 -14.54 13.61 4.97
C GLY A 251 -15.10 12.21 5.27
N VAL A 252 -14.33 11.47 6.05
CA VAL A 252 -14.73 10.18 6.62
C VAL A 252 -15.70 10.42 7.77
N SER A 253 -16.67 9.54 7.94
CA SER A 253 -17.66 9.67 9.01
C SER A 253 -17.03 9.69 10.40
N TYR A 254 -17.60 10.52 11.31
CA TYR A 254 -17.13 10.64 12.69
C TYR A 254 -16.95 9.29 13.40
N PRO A 255 -17.94 8.35 13.37
CA PRO A 255 -17.78 7.09 14.06
C PRO A 255 -16.61 6.23 13.55
N VAL A 256 -16.32 6.29 12.24
CA VAL A 256 -15.18 5.57 11.65
C VAL A 256 -13.86 6.18 12.13
N GLN A 257 -13.76 7.51 12.20
CA GLN A 257 -12.56 8.18 12.69
C GLN A 257 -12.32 7.93 14.18
N LYS A 258 -13.38 7.87 15.02
CA LYS A 258 -13.27 7.48 16.43
C LYS A 258 -12.83 6.03 16.60
N ALA A 259 -13.32 5.14 15.76
CA ALA A 259 -12.88 3.76 15.73
C ALA A 259 -11.40 3.62 15.31
N ALA A 260 -10.95 4.44 14.34
CA ALA A 260 -9.56 4.49 13.90
C ALA A 260 -8.63 5.08 14.99
N GLU A 261 -9.07 6.12 15.73
CA GLU A 261 -8.32 6.64 16.87
C GLU A 261 -8.06 5.56 17.94
N ALA A 262 -9.02 4.68 18.17
CA ALA A 262 -8.90 3.61 19.17
C ALA A 262 -7.81 2.58 18.84
N VAL A 263 -7.38 2.48 17.57
CA VAL A 263 -6.23 1.65 17.14
C VAL A 263 -4.95 2.06 17.87
N PHE A 264 -4.80 3.35 18.17
CA PHE A 264 -3.60 3.92 18.79
C PHE A 264 -3.60 3.89 20.32
N THR A 265 -4.66 3.40 20.96
CA THR A 265 -4.65 3.14 22.40
C THR A 265 -3.75 1.94 22.72
N GLU A 266 -3.22 1.88 23.94
CA GLU A 266 -2.38 0.75 24.39
C GLU A 266 -3.08 -0.61 24.17
N GLU A 267 -4.37 -0.71 24.51
CA GLU A 267 -5.17 -1.94 24.30
C GLU A 267 -5.41 -2.19 22.81
N GLY A 268 -5.70 -1.13 22.02
CA GLY A 268 -5.89 -1.23 20.58
C GLY A 268 -4.64 -1.73 19.87
N GLN A 269 -3.48 -1.16 20.17
CA GLN A 269 -2.19 -1.60 19.59
C GLN A 269 -1.88 -3.05 19.94
N LYS A 270 -2.15 -3.50 21.19
CA LYS A 270 -1.95 -4.88 21.58
C LYS A 270 -2.84 -5.84 20.79
N GLU A 271 -4.13 -5.55 20.67
CA GLU A 271 -5.09 -6.37 19.91
C GLU A 271 -4.71 -6.41 18.40
N ILE A 272 -4.23 -5.30 17.86
CA ILE A 272 -3.75 -5.22 16.47
C ILE A 272 -2.50 -6.07 16.28
N GLN A 273 -1.52 -5.97 17.20
CA GLN A 273 -0.28 -6.75 17.11
C GLN A 273 -0.57 -8.26 17.13
N GLU A 274 -1.51 -8.73 17.94
CA GLU A 274 -1.94 -10.13 17.95
C GLU A 274 -2.48 -10.59 16.59
N ASN A 275 -3.19 -9.71 15.87
CA ASN A 275 -3.67 -10.01 14.51
C ASN A 275 -2.55 -9.99 13.46
N LEU A 276 -1.62 -9.06 13.57
CA LEU A 276 -0.45 -8.98 12.67
C LEU A 276 0.46 -10.19 12.83
N ASP A 277 0.73 -10.61 14.07
CA ASP A 277 1.52 -11.82 14.37
C ASP A 277 0.84 -13.08 13.82
N TYR A 278 -0.48 -13.17 13.92
CA TYR A 278 -1.25 -14.26 13.34
C TYR A 278 -1.06 -14.35 11.82
N TYR A 279 -1.16 -13.24 11.12
CA TYR A 279 -0.94 -13.23 9.67
C TYR A 279 0.52 -13.48 9.28
N SER A 280 1.45 -12.97 10.07
CA SER A 280 2.87 -13.24 9.84
C SER A 280 3.21 -14.72 9.99
N GLU A 281 2.59 -15.43 10.94
CA GLU A 281 2.77 -16.89 11.06
C GLU A 281 2.17 -17.62 9.85
N ASN A 282 1.01 -17.19 9.33
CA ASN A 282 0.47 -17.75 8.09
C ASN A 282 1.41 -17.54 6.90
N ALA A 283 1.99 -16.34 6.76
CA ALA A 283 2.96 -16.07 5.69
C ALA A 283 4.18 -16.99 5.79
N LYS A 284 4.66 -17.22 7.01
CA LYS A 284 5.75 -18.16 7.28
C LYS A 284 5.40 -19.60 6.90
N ILE A 285 4.22 -20.09 7.30
CA ILE A 285 3.72 -21.43 6.95
C ILE A 285 3.68 -21.60 5.42
N ILE A 286 3.16 -20.63 4.68
CA ILE A 286 3.09 -20.66 3.22
C ILE A 286 4.51 -20.70 2.63
N ARG A 287 5.39 -19.79 3.06
CA ARG A 287 6.75 -19.68 2.56
C ARG A 287 7.57 -20.95 2.78
N GLU A 288 7.57 -21.46 4.02
CA GLU A 288 8.31 -22.67 4.39
C GLU A 288 7.75 -23.90 3.68
N GLY A 289 6.42 -24.02 3.57
CA GLY A 289 5.79 -25.15 2.90
C GLY A 289 6.13 -25.25 1.39
N PHE A 290 6.24 -24.14 0.68
CA PHE A 290 6.70 -24.17 -0.71
C PHE A 290 8.19 -24.47 -0.83
N LEU A 291 9.04 -23.95 0.07
CA LEU A 291 10.46 -24.29 0.09
C LEU A 291 10.71 -25.77 0.36
N GLU A 292 9.92 -26.41 1.23
CA GLU A 292 10.01 -27.85 1.52
C GLU A 292 9.73 -28.73 0.31
N ILE A 293 8.88 -28.27 -0.61
CA ILE A 293 8.60 -28.99 -1.88
C ILE A 293 9.50 -28.53 -3.04
N GLY A 294 10.52 -27.71 -2.76
CA GLY A 294 11.54 -27.31 -3.72
C GLY A 294 11.16 -26.13 -4.63
N LEU A 295 10.12 -25.37 -4.29
CA LEU A 295 9.75 -24.16 -5.02
C LEU A 295 10.27 -22.90 -4.29
N ASN A 296 10.89 -22.00 -5.03
CA ASN A 296 11.40 -20.75 -4.50
C ASN A 296 10.27 -19.79 -4.12
N THR A 297 10.44 -19.09 -3.01
CA THR A 297 9.51 -18.09 -2.51
C THR A 297 10.23 -16.79 -2.17
N TYR A 298 9.52 -15.69 -2.35
CA TYR A 298 9.97 -14.32 -2.02
C TYR A 298 8.89 -13.63 -1.20
N GLY A 299 9.24 -12.56 -0.49
CA GLY A 299 8.32 -11.88 0.42
C GLY A 299 7.92 -12.73 1.65
N GLY A 300 6.80 -12.38 2.29
CA GLY A 300 6.26 -13.11 3.44
C GLY A 300 7.06 -12.96 4.74
N ILE A 301 8.01 -12.01 4.82
CA ILE A 301 8.77 -11.64 6.02
C ILE A 301 8.22 -10.31 6.56
N ASN A 302 8.30 -9.27 5.76
CA ASN A 302 7.81 -7.91 6.06
C ASN A 302 6.46 -7.62 5.37
N SER A 303 5.73 -8.64 4.95
CA SER A 303 4.54 -8.53 4.13
C SER A 303 3.62 -9.74 4.33
N PRO A 304 2.30 -9.57 4.17
CA PRO A 304 1.37 -10.70 4.15
C PRO A 304 1.35 -11.44 2.80
N TYR A 305 2.14 -11.01 1.81
CA TYR A 305 2.21 -11.64 0.49
C TYR A 305 3.43 -12.54 0.37
N VAL A 306 3.19 -13.71 -0.21
CA VAL A 306 4.22 -14.67 -0.60
C VAL A 306 4.17 -14.82 -2.11
N TRP A 307 5.29 -14.56 -2.75
CA TRP A 307 5.50 -14.62 -4.18
C TRP A 307 6.21 -15.92 -4.51
N VAL A 308 5.49 -16.85 -5.11
CA VAL A 308 5.96 -18.22 -5.36
C VAL A 308 6.37 -18.35 -6.81
N LYS A 309 7.60 -18.78 -7.07
CA LYS A 309 8.07 -19.11 -8.43
C LYS A 309 7.39 -20.39 -8.89
N THR A 310 6.83 -20.39 -10.10
CA THR A 310 6.17 -21.58 -10.65
C THR A 310 7.19 -22.69 -10.96
N PRO A 311 6.78 -23.96 -11.02
CA PRO A 311 7.64 -25.05 -11.47
C PRO A 311 8.18 -24.79 -12.87
N GLU A 312 9.34 -25.37 -13.20
CA GLU A 312 9.97 -25.21 -14.53
C GLU A 312 9.03 -25.64 -15.67
N GLY A 313 8.84 -24.73 -16.65
CA GLY A 313 7.98 -24.99 -17.80
C GLY A 313 6.47 -24.81 -17.52
N VAL A 314 6.10 -24.32 -16.33
CA VAL A 314 4.71 -24.03 -15.96
C VAL A 314 4.52 -22.52 -15.88
N ASP A 315 3.62 -21.97 -16.70
CA ASP A 315 3.26 -20.55 -16.64
C ASP A 315 2.34 -20.21 -15.46
N SER A 316 2.15 -18.92 -15.20
CA SER A 316 1.38 -18.42 -14.05
C SER A 316 -0.06 -18.91 -14.02
N TRP A 317 -0.74 -18.95 -15.17
CA TRP A 317 -2.13 -19.40 -15.25
C TRP A 317 -2.24 -20.91 -15.11
N LYS A 318 -1.35 -21.66 -15.73
CA LYS A 318 -1.33 -23.12 -15.60
C LYS A 318 -1.04 -23.55 -14.15
N PHE A 319 -0.15 -22.84 -13.44
CA PHE A 319 0.11 -23.12 -12.04
C PHE A 319 -1.11 -22.79 -11.17
N PHE A 320 -1.81 -21.69 -11.46
CA PHE A 320 -3.09 -21.38 -10.84
C PHE A 320 -4.11 -22.50 -11.02
N ASP A 321 -4.29 -23.01 -12.26
CA ASP A 321 -5.23 -24.09 -12.57
C ASP A 321 -4.88 -25.37 -11.80
N ILE A 322 -3.60 -25.77 -11.76
CA ILE A 322 -3.13 -26.92 -10.99
C ILE A 322 -3.51 -26.79 -9.50
N LEU A 323 -3.22 -25.65 -8.87
CA LEU A 323 -3.53 -25.44 -7.46
C LEU A 323 -5.05 -25.41 -7.21
N LEU A 324 -5.82 -24.83 -8.12
CA LEU A 324 -7.28 -24.79 -8.02
C LEU A 324 -7.89 -26.21 -8.16
N GLU A 325 -7.53 -26.95 -9.21
CA GLU A 325 -8.17 -28.21 -9.55
C GLU A 325 -7.70 -29.37 -8.65
N GLU A 326 -6.40 -29.40 -8.31
CA GLU A 326 -5.82 -30.54 -7.58
C GLU A 326 -5.69 -30.30 -6.06
N ALA A 327 -5.52 -29.04 -5.62
CA ALA A 327 -5.40 -28.71 -4.20
C ALA A 327 -6.59 -27.91 -3.65
N ASN A 328 -7.51 -27.43 -4.48
CA ASN A 328 -8.59 -26.49 -4.11
C ASN A 328 -8.04 -25.22 -3.42
N VAL A 329 -6.94 -24.70 -3.94
CA VAL A 329 -6.29 -23.49 -3.46
C VAL A 329 -6.33 -22.42 -4.56
N VAL A 330 -6.73 -21.21 -4.17
CA VAL A 330 -6.82 -20.06 -5.06
C VAL A 330 -5.69 -19.08 -4.76
N GLY A 331 -4.79 -18.89 -5.72
CA GLY A 331 -3.78 -17.84 -5.73
C GLY A 331 -4.15 -16.72 -6.71
N THR A 332 -3.22 -15.82 -6.98
CA THR A 332 -3.35 -14.83 -8.04
C THR A 332 -2.19 -15.04 -9.03
N PRO A 333 -2.47 -15.34 -10.32
CA PRO A 333 -1.41 -15.47 -11.33
C PRO A 333 -0.55 -14.22 -11.39
N GLY A 334 0.77 -14.39 -11.41
CA GLY A 334 1.71 -13.29 -11.38
C GLY A 334 1.63 -12.40 -12.62
N SER A 335 1.34 -13.01 -13.80
CA SER A 335 1.11 -12.28 -15.06
C SER A 335 -0.03 -11.26 -14.97
N GLY A 336 -0.95 -11.38 -13.99
CA GLY A 336 -1.99 -10.38 -13.71
C GLY A 336 -1.46 -9.06 -13.09
N PHE A 337 -0.17 -9.01 -12.75
CA PHE A 337 0.49 -7.83 -12.19
C PHE A 337 1.49 -7.19 -13.15
N GLY A 338 1.59 -7.69 -14.36
CA GLY A 338 2.53 -7.21 -15.38
C GLY A 338 3.41 -8.33 -15.95
N PRO A 339 4.10 -8.08 -17.06
CA PRO A 339 4.92 -9.10 -17.75
C PRO A 339 6.00 -9.74 -16.88
N SER A 340 6.66 -8.98 -16.01
CA SER A 340 7.68 -9.52 -15.09
C SER A 340 7.09 -10.40 -13.98
N GLY A 341 5.77 -10.46 -13.87
CA GLY A 341 5.06 -11.40 -12.99
C GLY A 341 4.83 -12.77 -13.59
N GLU A 342 5.12 -12.97 -14.89
CA GLU A 342 5.01 -14.28 -15.51
C GLU A 342 5.99 -15.27 -14.90
N GLY A 343 5.55 -16.52 -14.67
CA GLY A 343 6.32 -17.53 -13.95
C GLY A 343 6.24 -17.42 -12.42
N TYR A 344 5.27 -16.67 -11.92
CA TYR A 344 5.01 -16.52 -10.47
C TYR A 344 3.53 -16.63 -10.15
N LEU A 345 3.25 -16.90 -8.86
CA LEU A 345 1.91 -16.86 -8.26
C LEU A 345 1.97 -16.12 -6.93
N ARG A 346 1.03 -15.19 -6.68
CA ARG A 346 0.90 -14.55 -5.38
C ARG A 346 -0.08 -15.30 -4.49
N LEU A 347 0.39 -15.65 -3.28
CA LEU A 347 -0.45 -16.09 -2.17
C LEU A 347 -0.50 -15.03 -1.06
N THR A 348 -1.51 -15.14 -0.20
CA THR A 348 -1.72 -14.19 0.89
C THR A 348 -1.92 -14.91 2.21
N ALA A 349 -1.36 -14.31 3.27
CA ALA A 349 -1.51 -14.77 4.65
C ALA A 349 -2.89 -14.51 5.25
N PHE A 350 -3.76 -13.79 4.55
CA PHE A 350 -5.09 -13.41 5.05
C PHE A 350 -6.06 -14.59 5.03
N ASN A 351 -5.85 -15.55 5.93
CA ASN A 351 -6.73 -16.71 6.12
C ASN A 351 -6.65 -17.17 7.59
N THR A 352 -7.37 -18.25 7.93
CA THR A 352 -7.19 -18.92 9.22
C THR A 352 -5.93 -19.80 9.22
N HIS A 353 -5.36 -20.09 10.41
CA HIS A 353 -4.23 -21.02 10.51
C HIS A 353 -4.59 -22.39 9.97
N GLU A 354 -5.77 -22.89 10.34
CA GLU A 354 -6.26 -24.20 9.95
C GLU A 354 -6.34 -24.33 8.43
N ASN A 355 -6.93 -23.35 7.75
CA ASN A 355 -7.03 -23.34 6.28
C ASN A 355 -5.65 -23.19 5.63
N THR A 356 -4.76 -22.42 6.22
CA THR A 356 -3.39 -22.22 5.70
C THR A 356 -2.58 -23.51 5.78
N ILE A 357 -2.63 -24.21 6.94
CA ILE A 357 -1.97 -25.49 7.13
C ILE A 357 -2.56 -26.54 6.19
N GLU A 358 -3.90 -26.63 6.09
CA GLU A 358 -4.57 -27.56 5.20
C GLU A 358 -4.24 -27.33 3.73
N ALA A 359 -4.15 -26.05 3.29
CA ALA A 359 -3.75 -25.71 1.94
C ALA A 359 -2.33 -26.21 1.64
N MET A 360 -1.39 -25.99 2.56
CA MET A 360 -0.02 -26.45 2.39
C MET A 360 0.10 -27.98 2.43
N ASP A 361 -0.67 -28.67 3.28
CA ASP A 361 -0.74 -30.15 3.28
C ASP A 361 -1.26 -30.70 1.95
N ARG A 362 -2.24 -30.06 1.31
CA ARG A 362 -2.74 -30.46 -0.01
C ARG A 362 -1.70 -30.21 -1.12
N ILE A 363 -1.08 -29.03 -1.11
CA ILE A 363 -0.06 -28.63 -2.09
C ILE A 363 1.16 -29.55 -2.00
N SER A 364 1.59 -29.94 -0.81
CA SER A 364 2.75 -30.83 -0.60
C SER A 364 2.59 -32.24 -1.22
N LYS A 365 1.37 -32.64 -1.57
CA LYS A 365 1.05 -33.93 -2.20
C LYS A 365 1.07 -33.87 -3.72
N LEU A 366 1.17 -32.66 -4.28
CA LEU A 366 1.26 -32.48 -5.73
C LEU A 366 2.66 -32.87 -6.25
N SER A 367 2.71 -33.28 -7.50
CA SER A 367 3.97 -33.56 -8.22
C SER A 367 4.12 -32.51 -9.31
N PHE A 368 5.13 -31.71 -9.23
CA PHE A 368 5.45 -30.67 -10.20
C PHE A 368 6.59 -31.09 -11.14
#